data_8b44cfe5535c9c1d85ddaf9fdfe3b12b
#
_entry.id   8b44cfe5535c9c1d85ddaf9fdfe3b12b
#
_cell.length_a   1.000
_cell.length_b   1.000
_cell.length_c   1.000
_cell.angle_alpha   90.00
_cell.angle_beta   90.00
_cell.angle_gamma   90.00
#
_symmetry.space_group_name_H-M   'P 1'
#
loop_
_entity.id
_entity.type
_entity.pdbx_description
1 polymer ?
#
loop_
_entity_poly.entity_id
_entity_poly.type
_entity_poly.pdbx_seq_one_letter_code
_entity_poly.pdbx_strand_id
1 'polypeptide(L)'
;TNYNVTINPLPTPVISGLNAVCANQAGVIYTTPNVGGHTYVWAITGGAITGGAGTNSITVTWGTAGAGTLQLTETITATTCAVTTAFYNVTKNPNPTPVISGPATVCASDAGDVYSTVNVVGNSYSWTVGGGTITAGAGTNSITVTWGSGASGTVQLTETVTATGCATATANYNVTINPLPTPVISGLNAVCANQAGVIYTT
;
A
#
# COMPACT_ATOMS: atom_id res chain seq x y z
N THR A 1 -29.53 35.24 54.88
CA THR A 1 -30.08 34.65 53.65
C THR A 1 -29.12 33.60 53.16
N ASN A 2 -29.58 32.33 53.05
CA ASN A 2 -28.76 31.24 52.47
C ASN A 2 -28.81 31.36 50.95
N TYR A 3 -27.66 31.29 50.35
CA TYR A 3 -27.52 31.21 48.89
C TYR A 3 -27.30 29.73 48.49
N ASN A 4 -28.23 29.15 47.75
CA ASN A 4 -28.14 27.77 47.32
C ASN A 4 -27.36 27.67 46.00
N VAL A 5 -26.32 26.88 45.99
CA VAL A 5 -25.49 26.60 44.78
C VAL A 5 -25.73 25.16 44.37
N THR A 6 -26.09 24.96 43.11
CA THR A 6 -26.17 23.62 42.50
C THR A 6 -24.84 23.29 41.84
N ILE A 7 -24.24 22.17 42.23
CA ILE A 7 -23.03 21.64 41.60
C ILE A 7 -23.45 20.58 40.58
N ASN A 8 -23.19 20.83 39.31
CA ASN A 8 -23.49 19.91 38.22
C ASN A 8 -22.31 18.95 37.99
N PRO A 9 -22.57 17.67 37.63
CA PRO A 9 -21.54 16.72 37.31
C PRO A 9 -20.77 17.13 36.02
N LEU A 10 -19.51 16.71 35.90
CA LEU A 10 -18.71 16.86 34.71
C LEU A 10 -18.90 15.66 33.78
N PRO A 11 -18.78 15.82 32.45
CA PRO A 11 -18.69 14.70 31.52
C PRO A 11 -17.38 13.91 31.72
N THR A 12 -17.37 12.65 31.27
CA THR A 12 -16.19 11.74 31.37
C THR A 12 -15.80 11.19 30.02
N PRO A 13 -15.31 12.05 29.11
CA PRO A 13 -14.93 11.61 27.76
C PRO A 13 -13.76 10.63 27.77
N VAL A 14 -13.83 9.61 26.88
CA VAL A 14 -12.77 8.63 26.64
C VAL A 14 -12.61 8.45 25.14
N ILE A 15 -11.38 8.61 24.63
CA ILE A 15 -11.08 8.38 23.21
C ILE A 15 -10.74 6.90 22.99
N SER A 16 -11.40 6.28 22.01
CA SER A 16 -11.14 4.92 21.53
C SER A 16 -10.79 4.95 20.06
N GLY A 17 -9.78 4.15 19.65
CA GLY A 17 -9.30 4.05 18.27
C GLY A 17 -7.90 3.48 18.20
N LEU A 18 -7.29 3.46 17.00
CA LEU A 18 -5.93 2.97 16.80
C LEU A 18 -4.90 3.98 17.35
N ASN A 19 -3.93 3.51 18.11
CA ASN A 19 -2.79 4.31 18.59
C ASN A 19 -1.53 4.14 17.73
N ALA A 20 -1.58 3.26 16.70
CA ALA A 20 -0.56 3.07 15.69
C ALA A 20 -1.23 2.90 14.33
N VAL A 21 -0.77 3.64 13.33
CA VAL A 21 -1.30 3.69 11.97
C VAL A 21 -0.15 3.78 10.98
N CYS A 22 -0.43 3.58 9.70
CA CYS A 22 0.56 3.83 8.65
C CYS A 22 0.57 5.31 8.24
N ALA A 23 1.70 5.78 7.75
CA ALA A 23 1.80 7.11 7.15
C ALA A 23 0.78 7.27 6.01
N ASN A 24 0.11 8.42 5.97
CA ASN A 24 -0.93 8.76 5.01
C ASN A 24 -2.16 7.83 5.04
N GLN A 25 -2.37 7.07 6.11
CA GLN A 25 -3.53 6.20 6.25
C GLN A 25 -4.81 7.02 6.35
N ALA A 26 -5.76 6.75 5.45
CA ALA A 26 -7.08 7.38 5.43
C ALA A 26 -8.13 6.50 6.10
N GLY A 27 -9.26 7.11 6.48
CA GLY A 27 -10.44 6.41 6.97
C GLY A 27 -10.32 5.85 8.39
N VAL A 28 -9.35 6.31 9.19
CA VAL A 28 -9.19 5.84 10.57
C VAL A 28 -10.26 6.46 11.46
N ILE A 29 -10.98 5.62 12.21
CA ILE A 29 -12.11 6.05 13.04
C ILE A 29 -11.68 6.17 14.50
N TYR A 30 -12.07 7.28 15.13
CA TYR A 30 -11.97 7.50 16.58
C TYR A 30 -13.35 7.84 17.16
N THR A 31 -13.63 7.31 18.34
CA THR A 31 -14.94 7.43 18.95
C THR A 31 -14.85 7.77 20.44
N THR A 32 -15.93 8.33 20.95
CA THR A 32 -16.27 8.42 22.38
C THR A 32 -17.71 7.91 22.58
N PRO A 33 -18.15 7.53 23.78
CA PRO A 33 -19.55 7.20 24.03
C PRO A 33 -20.46 8.32 23.58
N ASN A 34 -21.57 7.98 22.92
CA ASN A 34 -22.59 8.96 22.53
C ASN A 34 -23.56 9.19 23.70
N VAL A 35 -23.59 10.41 24.24
CA VAL A 35 -24.49 10.81 25.34
C VAL A 35 -25.44 11.89 24.85
N GLY A 36 -26.75 11.67 25.00
CA GLY A 36 -27.75 12.64 24.60
C GLY A 36 -27.60 13.96 25.36
N GLY A 37 -27.72 15.10 24.67
CA GLY A 37 -27.56 16.43 25.27
C GLY A 37 -26.09 16.86 25.47
N HIS A 38 -25.13 16.13 24.90
CA HIS A 38 -23.72 16.50 24.89
C HIS A 38 -23.25 16.95 23.48
N THR A 39 -22.23 17.81 23.46
CA THR A 39 -21.53 18.24 22.24
C THR A 39 -20.07 17.84 22.32
N TYR A 40 -19.46 17.64 21.15
CA TYR A 40 -18.12 17.08 21.01
C TYR A 40 -17.25 17.96 20.11
N VAL A 41 -16.09 18.38 20.61
CA VAL A 41 -15.11 19.15 19.83
C VAL A 41 -13.78 18.38 19.83
N TRP A 42 -13.34 18.00 18.65
CA TRP A 42 -12.10 17.26 18.45
C TRP A 42 -10.98 18.19 17.97
N ALA A 43 -9.81 18.06 18.56
CA ALA A 43 -8.57 18.67 18.12
C ALA A 43 -7.59 17.58 17.68
N ILE A 44 -6.84 17.80 16.58
CA ILE A 44 -5.91 16.84 16.00
C ILE A 44 -4.62 17.52 15.59
N THR A 45 -3.50 16.82 15.74
CA THR A 45 -2.21 17.19 15.14
C THR A 45 -1.66 16.05 14.30
N GLY A 46 -0.97 16.38 13.20
CA GLY A 46 -0.33 15.40 12.32
C GLY A 46 -1.28 14.63 11.41
N GLY A 47 -2.54 15.06 11.30
CA GLY A 47 -3.58 14.51 10.43
C GLY A 47 -4.69 15.53 10.21
N ALA A 48 -5.77 15.12 9.55
CA ALA A 48 -6.97 15.91 9.30
C ALA A 48 -8.24 15.11 9.59
N ILE A 49 -9.23 15.75 10.20
CA ILE A 49 -10.58 15.19 10.35
C ILE A 49 -11.28 15.31 8.98
N THR A 50 -11.69 14.18 8.41
CA THR A 50 -12.34 14.10 7.09
C THR A 50 -13.83 13.81 7.18
N GLY A 51 -14.33 13.47 8.37
CA GLY A 51 -15.76 13.24 8.63
C GLY A 51 -16.08 13.26 10.11
N GLY A 52 -17.35 13.51 10.44
CA GLY A 52 -17.88 13.42 11.79
C GLY A 52 -17.48 14.55 12.74
N ALA A 53 -16.92 15.67 12.26
CA ALA A 53 -16.60 16.82 13.10
C ALA A 53 -17.85 17.28 13.88
N GLY A 54 -17.71 17.47 15.21
CA GLY A 54 -18.81 17.83 16.10
C GLY A 54 -19.66 16.66 16.60
N THR A 55 -19.38 15.43 16.22
CA THR A 55 -20.08 14.23 16.70
C THR A 55 -19.19 13.38 17.62
N ASN A 56 -19.78 12.36 18.23
CA ASN A 56 -19.06 11.39 19.07
C ASN A 56 -18.13 10.45 18.29
N SER A 57 -18.10 10.52 16.95
CA SER A 57 -17.29 9.68 16.07
C SER A 57 -16.69 10.50 14.93
N ILE A 58 -15.38 10.45 14.77
CA ILE A 58 -14.69 11.14 13.67
C ILE A 58 -13.94 10.15 12.79
N THR A 59 -13.81 10.51 11.51
CA THR A 59 -12.93 9.86 10.55
C THR A 59 -11.72 10.74 10.30
N VAL A 60 -10.54 10.14 10.34
CA VAL A 60 -9.25 10.86 10.22
C VAL A 60 -8.45 10.32 9.04
N THR A 61 -7.83 11.22 8.29
CA THR A 61 -6.71 10.93 7.40
C THR A 61 -5.43 11.42 8.04
N TRP A 62 -4.52 10.49 8.32
CA TRP A 62 -3.22 10.81 8.91
C TRP A 62 -2.23 11.32 7.87
N GLY A 63 -1.26 12.12 8.29
CA GLY A 63 -0.18 12.62 7.44
C GLY A 63 1.04 11.70 7.42
N THR A 64 2.20 12.25 7.05
CA THR A 64 3.48 11.54 6.97
C THR A 64 3.89 10.90 8.30
N ALA A 65 4.87 9.99 8.26
CA ALA A 65 5.41 9.29 9.43
C ALA A 65 5.81 10.24 10.57
N GLY A 66 5.71 9.75 11.81
CA GLY A 66 6.01 10.50 13.02
C GLY A 66 4.86 10.47 14.03
N ALA A 67 4.85 11.41 14.97
CA ALA A 67 3.81 11.49 16.00
C ALA A 67 2.57 12.25 15.52
N GLY A 68 1.41 11.87 16.06
CA GLY A 68 0.15 12.60 15.97
C GLY A 68 -0.55 12.59 17.31
N THR A 69 -1.48 13.49 17.53
CA THR A 69 -2.30 13.54 18.76
C THR A 69 -3.75 13.82 18.45
N LEU A 70 -4.63 13.30 19.30
CA LEU A 70 -6.04 13.66 19.36
C LEU A 70 -6.36 14.17 20.75
N GLN A 71 -7.29 15.09 20.84
CA GLN A 71 -7.89 15.58 22.09
C GLN A 71 -9.37 15.81 21.85
N LEU A 72 -10.19 15.52 22.85
CA LEU A 72 -11.65 15.69 22.80
C LEU A 72 -12.09 16.58 23.94
N THR A 73 -12.88 17.59 23.64
CA THR A 73 -13.68 18.34 24.61
C THR A 73 -15.14 17.91 24.50
N GLU A 74 -15.68 17.36 25.58
CA GLU A 74 -17.09 17.02 25.69
C GLU A 74 -17.77 18.06 26.61
N THR A 75 -18.93 18.56 26.20
CA THR A 75 -19.68 19.58 26.92
C THR A 75 -21.16 19.14 27.13
N ILE A 76 -21.64 19.19 28.34
CA ILE A 76 -23.07 19.01 28.64
C ILE A 76 -23.82 20.29 28.28
N THR A 77 -24.69 20.23 27.27
CA THR A 77 -25.34 21.42 26.70
C THR A 77 -26.19 22.18 27.72
N ALA A 78 -26.90 21.45 28.62
CA ALA A 78 -27.80 22.05 29.60
C ALA A 78 -27.08 22.83 30.70
N THR A 79 -25.86 22.44 31.07
CA THR A 79 -25.13 23.02 32.21
C THR A 79 -23.87 23.76 31.79
N THR A 80 -23.46 23.64 30.53
CA THR A 80 -22.17 24.11 29.95
C THR A 80 -20.93 23.54 30.63
N CYS A 81 -21.10 22.52 31.49
CA CYS A 81 -19.97 21.84 32.10
C CYS A 81 -19.18 21.05 31.03
N ALA A 82 -17.88 21.27 30.94
CA ALA A 82 -17.03 20.68 29.93
C ALA A 82 -15.78 20.02 30.50
N VAL A 83 -15.31 18.96 29.84
CA VAL A 83 -14.03 18.31 30.14
C VAL A 83 -13.31 18.08 28.85
N THR A 84 -12.01 18.38 28.85
CA THR A 84 -11.09 18.06 27.77
C THR A 84 -10.22 16.87 28.20
N THR A 85 -10.10 15.84 27.35
CA THR A 85 -9.26 14.65 27.61
C THR A 85 -7.77 15.03 27.68
N ALA A 86 -6.95 14.15 28.26
CA ALA A 86 -5.53 14.14 27.97
C ALA A 86 -5.28 13.87 26.46
N PHE A 87 -4.07 14.12 25.98
CA PHE A 87 -3.71 13.79 24.61
C PHE A 87 -3.74 12.27 24.38
N TYR A 88 -4.46 11.85 23.36
CA TYR A 88 -4.40 10.50 22.83
C TYR A 88 -3.31 10.46 21.75
N ASN A 89 -2.19 9.82 22.06
CA ASN A 89 -1.04 9.77 21.19
C ASN A 89 -1.20 8.69 20.12
N VAL A 90 -0.85 9.03 18.87
CA VAL A 90 -0.87 8.12 17.72
C VAL A 90 0.51 8.11 17.07
N THR A 91 1.07 6.91 16.88
CA THR A 91 2.29 6.70 16.13
C THR A 91 1.95 6.44 14.66
N LYS A 92 2.50 7.25 13.76
CA LYS A 92 2.39 7.06 12.31
C LYS A 92 3.65 6.36 11.81
N ASN A 93 3.56 5.07 11.51
CA ASN A 93 4.66 4.24 11.04
C ASN A 93 5.00 4.56 9.58
N PRO A 94 6.28 4.59 9.20
CA PRO A 94 6.66 4.80 7.80
C PRO A 94 6.20 3.65 6.91
N ASN A 95 5.80 3.98 5.69
CA ASN A 95 5.57 3.00 4.64
C ASN A 95 6.89 2.60 3.99
N PRO A 96 7.05 1.36 3.49
CA PRO A 96 8.20 0.98 2.69
C PRO A 96 8.19 1.71 1.34
N THR A 97 9.36 1.79 0.69
CA THR A 97 9.54 2.47 -0.60
C THR A 97 10.21 1.53 -1.60
N PRO A 98 9.52 0.44 -2.03
CA PRO A 98 10.10 -0.53 -2.95
C PRO A 98 10.40 0.06 -4.33
N VAL A 99 11.51 -0.38 -4.93
CA VAL A 99 11.90 -0.06 -6.31
C VAL A 99 12.24 -1.36 -7.01
N ILE A 100 11.58 -1.63 -8.16
CA ILE A 100 11.84 -2.82 -8.96
C ILE A 100 13.05 -2.56 -9.87
N SER A 101 13.98 -3.53 -9.90
CA SER A 101 15.10 -3.60 -10.82
C SER A 101 15.02 -4.92 -11.61
N GLY A 102 15.23 -4.87 -12.93
CA GLY A 102 15.20 -6.01 -13.83
C GLY A 102 15.20 -5.60 -15.29
N PRO A 103 15.18 -6.55 -16.26
CA PRO A 103 15.14 -6.24 -17.68
C PRO A 103 13.81 -5.60 -18.08
N ALA A 104 13.87 -4.47 -18.81
CA ALA A 104 12.71 -3.82 -19.38
C ALA A 104 12.35 -4.35 -20.78
N THR A 105 13.22 -5.19 -21.37
CA THR A 105 13.04 -5.79 -22.68
C THR A 105 13.56 -7.23 -22.65
N VAL A 106 12.74 -8.15 -23.13
CA VAL A 106 13.01 -9.60 -23.15
C VAL A 106 12.55 -10.20 -24.48
N CYS A 107 12.89 -11.45 -24.75
CA CYS A 107 12.34 -12.19 -25.88
C CYS A 107 11.08 -12.99 -25.49
N ALA A 108 10.26 -13.28 -26.48
CA ALA A 108 9.11 -14.17 -26.28
C ALA A 108 9.58 -15.56 -25.80
N SER A 109 8.89 -16.11 -24.81
CA SER A 109 9.24 -17.39 -24.17
C SER A 109 10.60 -17.41 -23.46
N ASP A 110 11.20 -16.24 -23.19
CA ASP A 110 12.42 -16.14 -22.42
C ASP A 110 12.21 -16.62 -20.98
N ALA A 111 13.20 -17.29 -20.44
CA ALA A 111 13.13 -17.91 -19.13
C ALA A 111 14.34 -17.51 -18.28
N GLY A 112 14.10 -17.36 -16.98
CA GLY A 112 15.17 -17.06 -16.04
C GLY A 112 15.45 -15.57 -15.82
N ASP A 113 14.60 -14.67 -16.32
CA ASP A 113 14.70 -13.25 -16.07
C ASP A 113 14.45 -12.92 -14.60
N VAL A 114 15.38 -12.16 -14.00
CA VAL A 114 15.35 -11.84 -12.58
C VAL A 114 14.85 -10.41 -12.36
N TYR A 115 13.83 -10.28 -11.52
CA TYR A 115 13.37 -9.00 -10.99
C TYR A 115 13.58 -8.96 -9.48
N SER A 116 14.08 -7.84 -8.98
CA SER A 116 14.45 -7.73 -7.57
C SER A 116 14.19 -6.33 -6.99
N THR A 117 14.14 -6.26 -5.68
CA THR A 117 14.20 -5.04 -4.87
C THR A 117 15.25 -5.20 -3.79
N VAL A 118 15.59 -4.10 -3.11
CA VAL A 118 16.49 -4.14 -1.94
C VAL A 118 15.87 -5.03 -0.87
N ASN A 119 16.66 -5.96 -0.32
CA ASN A 119 16.22 -6.79 0.80
C ASN A 119 16.26 -5.98 2.11
N VAL A 120 15.11 -5.78 2.73
CA VAL A 120 14.97 -5.13 4.04
C VAL A 120 14.54 -6.17 5.07
N VAL A 121 15.37 -6.38 6.08
CA VAL A 121 15.08 -7.33 7.17
C VAL A 121 13.79 -6.91 7.89
N GLY A 122 12.87 -7.86 8.09
CA GLY A 122 11.57 -7.60 8.71
C GLY A 122 10.47 -7.18 7.74
N ASN A 123 10.76 -7.13 6.43
CA ASN A 123 9.76 -6.91 5.40
C ASN A 123 9.38 -8.21 4.69
N SER A 124 8.16 -8.27 4.19
CA SER A 124 7.67 -9.32 3.30
C SER A 124 7.36 -8.75 1.92
N TYR A 125 7.40 -9.62 0.89
CA TYR A 125 7.32 -9.26 -0.50
C TYR A 125 6.24 -10.08 -1.21
N SER A 126 5.37 -9.41 -1.96
CA SER A 126 4.34 -10.05 -2.79
C SER A 126 4.43 -9.51 -4.21
N TRP A 127 4.73 -10.40 -5.16
CA TRP A 127 4.90 -10.07 -6.57
C TRP A 127 3.71 -10.47 -7.40
N THR A 128 3.38 -9.63 -8.38
CA THR A 128 2.39 -9.92 -9.42
C THR A 128 3.04 -9.72 -10.79
N VAL A 129 2.89 -10.70 -11.69
CA VAL A 129 3.42 -10.68 -13.05
C VAL A 129 2.26 -10.85 -14.04
N GLY A 130 2.17 -9.93 -15.00
CA GLY A 130 1.27 -10.04 -16.14
C GLY A 130 2.06 -10.39 -17.41
N GLY A 131 1.56 -11.29 -18.26
CA GLY A 131 2.22 -11.74 -19.49
C GLY A 131 3.35 -12.76 -19.29
N GLY A 132 3.58 -13.19 -18.05
CA GLY A 132 4.58 -14.20 -17.68
C GLY A 132 4.17 -14.99 -16.45
N THR A 133 5.07 -15.86 -15.97
CA THR A 133 4.88 -16.70 -14.77
C THR A 133 6.09 -16.60 -13.85
N ILE A 134 5.87 -16.46 -12.55
CA ILE A 134 6.93 -16.55 -11.54
C ILE A 134 7.31 -18.02 -11.39
N THR A 135 8.57 -18.36 -11.64
CA THR A 135 9.10 -19.73 -11.55
C THR A 135 9.90 -19.98 -10.29
N ALA A 136 10.42 -18.93 -9.66
CA ALA A 136 11.12 -19.02 -8.39
C ALA A 136 11.02 -17.70 -7.60
N GLY A 137 11.30 -17.75 -6.30
CA GLY A 137 11.47 -16.59 -5.43
C GLY A 137 10.16 -15.91 -4.98
N ALA A 138 8.98 -16.47 -5.26
CA ALA A 138 7.73 -15.92 -4.75
C ALA A 138 7.81 -15.73 -3.22
N GLY A 139 7.50 -14.50 -2.74
CA GLY A 139 7.59 -14.16 -1.31
C GLY A 139 8.96 -13.66 -0.84
N THR A 140 9.97 -13.60 -1.71
CA THR A 140 11.28 -13.03 -1.40
C THR A 140 11.49 -11.68 -2.13
N ASN A 141 12.61 -11.00 -1.81
CA ASN A 141 12.97 -9.74 -2.47
C ASN A 141 13.40 -9.90 -3.94
N SER A 142 13.43 -11.13 -4.48
CA SER A 142 13.84 -11.42 -5.85
C SER A 142 13.03 -12.57 -6.42
N ILE A 143 12.53 -12.41 -7.63
CA ILE A 143 11.79 -13.45 -8.38
C ILE A 143 12.49 -13.77 -9.70
N THR A 144 12.26 -15.00 -10.17
CA THR A 144 12.58 -15.43 -11.52
C THR A 144 11.30 -15.58 -12.33
N VAL A 145 11.29 -15.03 -13.54
CA VAL A 145 10.11 -15.00 -14.41
C VAL A 145 10.42 -15.75 -15.71
N THR A 146 9.44 -16.48 -16.21
CA THR A 146 9.38 -16.98 -17.59
C THR A 146 8.28 -16.22 -18.32
N TRP A 147 8.62 -15.58 -19.43
CA TRP A 147 7.70 -14.77 -20.22
C TRP A 147 6.89 -15.60 -21.22
N GLY A 148 5.71 -15.12 -21.56
CA GLY A 148 4.87 -15.69 -22.62
C GLY A 148 5.26 -15.18 -24.00
N SER A 149 4.37 -15.43 -24.98
CA SER A 149 4.55 -15.00 -26.38
C SER A 149 3.85 -13.67 -26.71
N GLY A 150 3.29 -12.97 -25.71
CA GLY A 150 2.65 -11.65 -25.90
C GLY A 150 3.66 -10.56 -26.22
N ALA A 151 3.19 -9.38 -26.63
CA ALA A 151 4.05 -8.23 -26.95
C ALA A 151 4.49 -7.42 -25.73
N SER A 152 3.87 -7.62 -24.56
CA SER A 152 4.15 -6.87 -23.34
C SER A 152 3.89 -7.67 -22.09
N GLY A 153 4.58 -7.33 -21.02
CA GLY A 153 4.37 -7.83 -19.68
C GLY A 153 4.44 -6.72 -18.63
N THR A 154 4.08 -7.06 -17.42
CA THR A 154 4.17 -6.16 -16.25
C THR A 154 4.68 -6.91 -15.04
N VAL A 155 5.43 -6.21 -14.19
CA VAL A 155 5.85 -6.69 -12.87
C VAL A 155 5.42 -5.65 -11.85
N GLN A 156 4.78 -6.07 -10.77
CA GLN A 156 4.41 -5.22 -9.65
C GLN A 156 4.83 -5.88 -8.34
N LEU A 157 5.27 -5.08 -7.39
CA LEU A 157 5.68 -5.51 -6.06
C LEU A 157 4.86 -4.78 -5.00
N THR A 158 4.34 -5.53 -4.03
CA THR A 158 3.89 -4.99 -2.74
C THR A 158 4.89 -5.39 -1.66
N GLU A 159 5.50 -4.41 -1.04
CA GLU A 159 6.38 -4.59 0.13
C GLU A 159 5.61 -4.23 1.40
N THR A 160 5.74 -5.04 2.44
CA THR A 160 5.05 -4.85 3.73
C THR A 160 6.05 -4.94 4.88
N VAL A 161 6.07 -3.93 5.75
CA VAL A 161 6.78 -3.97 7.03
C VAL A 161 6.02 -4.90 7.97
N THR A 162 6.55 -6.09 8.23
CA THR A 162 5.84 -7.16 8.97
C THR A 162 5.42 -6.73 10.38
N ALA A 163 6.25 -5.94 11.07
CA ALA A 163 6.00 -5.49 12.44
C ALA A 163 4.82 -4.51 12.56
N THR A 164 4.53 -3.73 11.52
CA THR A 164 3.52 -2.67 11.56
C THR A 164 2.34 -2.92 10.62
N GLY A 165 2.50 -3.84 9.66
CA GLY A 165 1.54 -4.08 8.60
C GLY A 165 1.50 -2.97 7.53
N CYS A 166 2.38 -1.97 7.60
CA CYS A 166 2.41 -0.89 6.62
C CYS A 166 2.98 -1.39 5.28
N ALA A 167 2.24 -1.14 4.20
CA ALA A 167 2.56 -1.68 2.89
C ALA A 167 2.54 -0.60 1.80
N THR A 168 3.36 -0.80 0.79
CA THR A 168 3.36 -0.01 -0.45
C THR A 168 3.44 -0.93 -1.65
N ALA A 169 2.54 -0.72 -2.61
CA ALA A 169 2.64 -1.32 -3.94
C ALA A 169 3.37 -0.37 -4.89
N THR A 170 4.27 -0.89 -5.72
CA THR A 170 4.89 -0.12 -6.80
C THR A 170 3.87 0.19 -7.89
N ALA A 171 4.16 1.18 -8.74
CA ALA A 171 3.56 1.21 -10.07
C ALA A 171 3.99 -0.04 -10.88
N ASN A 172 3.28 -0.32 -11.97
CA ASN A 172 3.69 -1.40 -12.88
C ASN A 172 5.04 -1.09 -13.50
N TYR A 173 5.97 -2.03 -13.37
CA TYR A 173 7.20 -2.07 -14.16
C TYR A 173 6.87 -2.73 -15.50
N ASN A 174 6.87 -1.94 -16.57
CA ASN A 174 6.49 -2.41 -17.91
C ASN A 174 7.66 -3.14 -18.58
N VAL A 175 7.36 -4.28 -19.20
CA VAL A 175 8.33 -5.11 -19.92
C VAL A 175 7.88 -5.25 -21.37
N THR A 176 8.76 -4.95 -22.31
CA THR A 176 8.54 -5.20 -23.74
C THR A 176 8.98 -6.62 -24.06
N ILE A 177 8.10 -7.42 -24.67
CA ILE A 177 8.39 -8.80 -25.09
C ILE A 177 8.51 -8.79 -26.60
N ASN A 178 9.74 -8.99 -27.10
CA ASN A 178 10.03 -9.05 -28.53
C ASN A 178 9.69 -10.43 -29.10
N PRO A 179 9.05 -10.51 -30.26
CA PRO A 179 8.78 -11.80 -30.91
C PRO A 179 10.10 -12.50 -31.32
N LEU A 180 10.06 -13.82 -31.27
CA LEU A 180 11.19 -14.62 -31.84
C LEU A 180 11.24 -14.50 -33.35
N PRO A 181 12.44 -14.51 -33.97
CA PRO A 181 12.54 -14.56 -35.41
C PRO A 181 11.96 -15.89 -35.94
N THR A 182 11.28 -15.80 -37.07
CA THR A 182 10.69 -16.97 -37.77
C THR A 182 11.50 -17.22 -39.05
N PRO A 183 12.69 -17.81 -39.00
CA PRO A 183 13.50 -18.07 -40.19
C PRO A 183 12.78 -19.06 -41.12
N VAL A 184 12.76 -18.73 -42.41
CA VAL A 184 12.21 -19.61 -43.46
C VAL A 184 13.35 -20.00 -44.37
N ILE A 185 13.61 -21.29 -44.53
CA ILE A 185 14.60 -21.78 -45.46
C ILE A 185 13.92 -21.95 -46.82
N SER A 186 14.52 -21.31 -47.85
CA SER A 186 14.15 -21.47 -49.27
C SER A 186 15.24 -22.20 -50.03
N GLY A 187 14.85 -23.09 -50.90
CA GLY A 187 15.77 -23.89 -51.71
C GLY A 187 15.05 -25.07 -52.35
N LEU A 188 15.81 -25.86 -53.09
CA LEU A 188 15.26 -27.08 -53.71
C LEU A 188 14.91 -28.11 -52.62
N ASN A 189 13.72 -28.65 -52.64
CA ASN A 189 13.27 -29.74 -51.75
C ASN A 189 13.58 -31.14 -52.33
N ALA A 190 14.10 -31.21 -53.55
CA ALA A 190 14.58 -32.43 -54.18
C ALA A 190 15.82 -32.12 -55.07
N VAL A 191 16.86 -32.92 -54.95
CA VAL A 191 18.11 -32.80 -55.72
C VAL A 191 18.53 -34.14 -56.32
N CYS A 192 19.24 -34.13 -57.43
CA CYS A 192 19.77 -35.34 -58.02
C CYS A 192 21.00 -35.83 -57.23
N ALA A 193 21.33 -37.13 -57.37
CA ALA A 193 22.52 -37.67 -56.75
C ALA A 193 23.77 -36.97 -57.41
N ASN A 194 24.71 -36.53 -56.54
CA ASN A 194 25.92 -35.79 -56.89
C ASN A 194 25.69 -34.38 -57.49
N GLN A 195 24.51 -33.78 -57.33
CA GLN A 195 24.23 -32.41 -57.71
C GLN A 195 25.04 -31.44 -56.81
N ALA A 196 25.96 -30.68 -57.44
CA ALA A 196 26.75 -29.66 -56.76
C ALA A 196 26.09 -28.26 -56.89
N GLY A 197 26.44 -27.33 -55.98
CA GLY A 197 26.02 -25.92 -56.05
C GLY A 197 24.57 -25.65 -55.67
N VAL A 198 23.92 -26.53 -54.92
CA VAL A 198 22.58 -26.27 -54.39
C VAL A 198 22.67 -25.22 -53.31
N ILE A 199 21.92 -24.11 -53.47
CA ILE A 199 21.92 -22.99 -52.57
C ILE A 199 20.61 -23.02 -51.77
N TYR A 200 20.72 -22.88 -50.44
CA TYR A 200 19.62 -22.61 -49.54
C TYR A 200 19.80 -21.22 -48.94
N THR A 201 18.73 -20.45 -48.81
CA THR A 201 18.73 -19.11 -48.25
C THR A 201 17.70 -18.99 -47.13
N THR A 202 17.92 -18.09 -46.20
CA THR A 202 16.97 -17.70 -45.14
C THR A 202 16.50 -16.28 -45.37
#